data_24de9fdeeb44b4275a333f51d2b0a9f7
#
_entry.id   24de9fdeeb44b4275a333f51d2b0a9f7
#
_cell.length_a   1.000
_cell.length_b   1.000
_cell.length_c   1.000
_cell.angle_alpha   90.00
_cell.angle_beta   90.00
_cell.angle_gamma   90.00
#
_symmetry.space_group_name_H-M   'P 1'
#
loop_
_entity.id
_entity.type
_entity.pdbx_description
1 polymer ?
#
loop_
_entity_poly.entity_id
_entity_poly.type
_entity_poly.pdbx_seq_one_letter_code
_entity_poly.pdbx_strand_id
1 'polypeptide(L)'
;MLRLTRYLTVQFYGQALSFLAVAVVLVWVTQTLRLFDLVTAKGQDLITLLGQSVLTTPPLARAILFFCFAVGLARALKALQASRELHIIHAGRRVGALWAALVIFIIGGSIMVSVLAHFLEPAAQRTYNRWSEEVAADLVGRALVPNRFTEAVPGMIVSIGGRRPDGTVTEFFAHDQRKATTLRTYQADTALILFTEEGYELSLRDGSIQYLDVEGGYTEIAFNRYELGLQRLTAESSEGGLNAMDTPSLLRLAETSGMTPRIKKFLDDRFSELSRLIGVCILIAALASFPNARRGRTYFPLELAAVILCLADRVISTSFSAGLPFGPYAVAIIYGMAGLTLIAWQYRFALYVLQVRRPA
;
A
#
# COMPACT_ATOMS: atom_id res chain seq x y z
N MET A 1 1.21 38.74 2.18
CA MET A 1 1.81 37.39 2.20
C MET A 1 0.77 36.30 2.05
N LEU A 2 -0.33 36.29 2.80
CA LEU A 2 -1.35 35.21 2.79
C LEU A 2 -1.95 34.91 1.40
N ARG A 3 -2.23 35.88 0.58
CA ARG A 3 -2.80 35.66 -0.78
C ARG A 3 -1.84 34.92 -1.71
N LEU A 4 -0.56 35.26 -1.68
CA LEU A 4 0.48 34.60 -2.51
C LEU A 4 0.70 33.17 -2.02
N THR A 5 0.82 32.96 -0.71
CA THR A 5 0.96 31.60 -0.13
C THR A 5 -0.23 30.74 -0.53
N ARG A 6 -1.47 31.23 -0.39
CA ARG A 6 -2.68 30.51 -0.81
C ARG A 6 -2.66 30.15 -2.31
N TYR A 7 -2.29 31.09 -3.17
CA TYR A 7 -2.19 30.87 -4.61
C TYR A 7 -1.20 29.74 -4.93
N LEU A 8 0.01 29.80 -4.38
CA LEU A 8 1.04 28.78 -4.58
C LEU A 8 0.60 27.40 -4.03
N THR A 9 0.00 27.38 -2.84
CA THR A 9 -0.50 26.15 -2.24
C THR A 9 -1.58 25.49 -3.11
N VAL A 10 -2.55 26.26 -3.59
CA VAL A 10 -3.60 25.76 -4.48
C VAL A 10 -3.00 25.21 -5.78
N GLN A 11 -1.99 25.87 -6.33
CA GLN A 11 -1.30 25.41 -7.54
C GLN A 11 -0.55 24.11 -7.30
N PHE A 12 0.16 23.95 -6.16
CA PHE A 12 0.87 22.72 -5.81
C PHE A 12 -0.10 21.55 -5.63
N TYR A 13 -1.16 21.73 -4.84
CA TYR A 13 -2.19 20.71 -4.66
C TYR A 13 -2.95 20.41 -5.95
N GLY A 14 -3.27 21.43 -6.75
CA GLY A 14 -3.97 21.24 -8.01
C GLY A 14 -3.21 20.32 -8.96
N GLN A 15 -1.88 20.49 -9.08
CA GLN A 15 -1.06 19.59 -9.88
C GLN A 15 -0.97 18.18 -9.27
N ALA A 16 -0.71 18.05 -7.98
CA ALA A 16 -0.57 16.74 -7.33
C ALA A 16 -1.89 15.96 -7.34
N LEU A 17 -3.01 16.60 -7.01
CA LEU A 17 -4.32 15.95 -6.96
C LEU A 17 -4.86 15.60 -8.35
N SER A 18 -4.56 16.39 -9.39
CA SER A 18 -4.93 16.03 -10.76
C SER A 18 -4.22 14.76 -11.22
N PHE A 19 -2.93 14.61 -10.94
CA PHE A 19 -2.20 13.37 -11.19
C PHE A 19 -2.74 12.21 -10.39
N LEU A 20 -3.03 12.44 -9.10
CA LEU A 20 -3.59 11.42 -8.22
C LEU A 20 -4.95 10.94 -8.73
N ALA A 21 -5.84 11.86 -9.12
CA ALA A 21 -7.16 11.49 -9.63
C ALA A 21 -7.06 10.60 -10.87
N VAL A 22 -6.23 10.99 -11.85
CA VAL A 22 -6.02 10.19 -13.06
C VAL A 22 -5.40 8.82 -12.71
N ALA A 23 -4.39 8.78 -11.86
CA ALA A 23 -3.70 7.56 -11.49
C ALA A 23 -4.62 6.60 -10.71
N VAL A 24 -5.43 7.10 -9.77
CA VAL A 24 -6.40 6.29 -9.02
C VAL A 24 -7.46 5.69 -9.95
N VAL A 25 -7.98 6.48 -10.90
CA VAL A 25 -8.95 5.96 -11.89
C VAL A 25 -8.32 4.86 -12.75
N LEU A 26 -7.10 5.04 -13.24
CA LEU A 26 -6.40 4.02 -14.03
C LEU A 26 -6.16 2.74 -13.23
N VAL A 27 -5.75 2.87 -11.98
CA VAL A 27 -5.56 1.71 -11.09
C VAL A 27 -6.89 1.01 -10.82
N TRP A 28 -7.94 1.77 -10.52
CA TRP A 28 -9.25 1.19 -10.29
C TRP A 28 -9.76 0.42 -11.51
N VAL A 29 -9.62 0.98 -12.71
CA VAL A 29 -9.96 0.29 -13.96
C VAL A 29 -9.15 -0.99 -14.14
N THR A 30 -7.82 -0.92 -13.90
CA THR A 30 -6.93 -2.08 -14.00
C THR A 30 -7.33 -3.19 -13.00
N GLN A 31 -7.66 -2.81 -11.76
CA GLN A 31 -8.12 -3.77 -10.74
C GLN A 31 -9.49 -4.38 -11.11
N THR A 32 -10.40 -3.58 -11.63
CA THR A 32 -11.71 -4.07 -12.09
C THR A 32 -11.53 -5.08 -13.22
N LEU A 33 -10.68 -4.80 -14.21
CA LEU A 33 -10.38 -5.74 -15.30
C LEU A 33 -9.75 -7.04 -14.78
N ARG A 34 -8.83 -6.95 -13.84
CA ARG A 34 -8.18 -8.12 -13.23
C ARG A 34 -9.17 -9.01 -12.47
N LEU A 35 -10.13 -8.41 -11.78
CA LEU A 35 -11.17 -9.13 -11.06
C LEU A 35 -12.25 -9.69 -11.99
N PHE A 36 -12.45 -9.07 -13.15
CA PHE A 36 -13.46 -9.51 -14.12
C PHE A 36 -13.22 -10.95 -14.62
N ASP A 37 -11.95 -11.32 -14.83
CA ASP A 37 -11.59 -12.69 -15.22
C ASP A 37 -11.96 -13.71 -14.13
N LEU A 38 -11.85 -13.33 -12.87
CA LEU A 38 -12.21 -14.18 -11.72
C LEU A 38 -13.73 -14.35 -11.58
N VAL A 39 -14.50 -13.31 -11.92
CA VAL A 39 -15.97 -13.32 -11.83
C VAL A 39 -16.60 -14.17 -12.93
N THR A 40 -16.12 -14.04 -14.17
CA THR A 40 -16.59 -14.88 -15.28
C THR A 40 -16.36 -16.37 -15.01
N ALA A 41 -15.26 -16.71 -14.33
CA ALA A 41 -14.99 -18.09 -13.94
C ALA A 41 -15.83 -18.60 -12.76
N LYS A 42 -16.30 -17.72 -11.86
CA LYS A 42 -16.96 -18.08 -10.59
C LYS A 42 -18.44 -17.72 -10.50
N GLY A 43 -19.02 -17.06 -11.52
CA GLY A 43 -20.45 -16.71 -11.58
C GLY A 43 -20.90 -15.68 -10.53
N GLN A 44 -19.98 -14.81 -10.07
CA GLN A 44 -20.29 -13.78 -9.07
C GLN A 44 -21.02 -12.58 -9.67
N ASP A 45 -21.76 -11.83 -8.83
CA ASP A 45 -22.47 -10.64 -9.23
C ASP A 45 -21.52 -9.46 -9.50
N LEU A 46 -21.82 -8.66 -10.53
CA LEU A 46 -21.05 -7.47 -10.91
C LEU A 46 -20.94 -6.43 -9.79
N ILE A 47 -21.96 -6.31 -8.94
CA ILE A 47 -21.95 -5.35 -7.82
C ILE A 47 -20.89 -5.76 -6.78
N THR A 48 -20.81 -7.05 -6.49
CA THR A 48 -19.79 -7.61 -5.58
C THR A 48 -18.38 -7.37 -6.11
N LEU A 49 -18.19 -7.56 -7.43
CA LEU A 49 -16.91 -7.28 -8.09
C LEU A 49 -16.50 -5.82 -7.98
N LEU A 50 -17.40 -4.89 -8.28
CA LEU A 50 -17.11 -3.46 -8.19
C LEU A 50 -16.77 -3.05 -6.74
N GLY A 51 -17.50 -3.58 -5.77
CA GLY A 51 -17.23 -3.35 -4.36
C GLY A 51 -15.85 -3.87 -3.94
N GLN A 52 -15.49 -5.09 -4.32
CA GLN A 52 -14.17 -5.67 -4.04
C GLN A 52 -13.05 -4.86 -4.70
N SER A 53 -13.24 -4.39 -5.95
CA SER A 53 -12.24 -3.56 -6.64
C SER A 53 -11.99 -2.22 -5.95
N VAL A 54 -13.03 -1.61 -5.38
CA VAL A 54 -12.90 -0.38 -4.58
C VAL A 54 -12.12 -0.65 -3.29
N LEU A 55 -12.38 -1.77 -2.61
CA LEU A 55 -11.70 -2.13 -1.35
C LEU A 55 -10.22 -2.50 -1.54
N THR A 56 -9.82 -2.97 -2.72
CA THR A 56 -8.41 -3.24 -3.03
C THR A 56 -7.63 -2.00 -3.51
N THR A 57 -8.32 -0.88 -3.73
CA THR A 57 -7.70 0.36 -4.22
C THR A 57 -6.84 1.10 -3.18
N PRO A 58 -7.18 1.19 -1.87
CA PRO A 58 -6.43 2.01 -0.90
C PRO A 58 -4.95 1.67 -0.75
N PRO A 59 -4.50 0.41 -0.68
CA PRO A 59 -3.06 0.08 -0.61
C PRO A 59 -2.29 0.59 -1.83
N LEU A 60 -2.89 0.48 -3.01
CA LEU A 60 -2.29 0.95 -4.26
C LEU A 60 -2.32 2.47 -4.37
N ALA A 61 -3.43 3.08 -3.94
CA ALA A 61 -3.56 4.54 -3.88
C ALA A 61 -2.48 5.16 -2.99
N ARG A 62 -2.11 4.51 -1.88
CA ARG A 62 -1.02 4.96 -1.00
C ARG A 62 0.33 5.01 -1.73
N ALA A 63 0.70 3.94 -2.41
CA ALA A 63 1.95 3.90 -3.17
C ALA A 63 1.99 4.96 -4.28
N ILE A 64 0.87 5.17 -4.97
CA ILE A 64 0.73 6.14 -6.07
C ILE A 64 0.73 7.58 -5.55
N LEU A 65 0.12 7.82 -4.38
CA LEU A 65 0.06 9.15 -3.76
C LEU A 65 1.47 9.72 -3.56
N PHE A 66 2.41 8.91 -3.10
CA PHE A 66 3.81 9.30 -2.96
C PHE A 66 4.40 9.84 -4.28
N PHE A 67 4.20 9.11 -5.39
CA PHE A 67 4.63 9.54 -6.72
C PHE A 67 3.91 10.80 -7.19
N CYS A 68 2.60 10.87 -7.00
CA CYS A 68 1.79 12.01 -7.46
C CYS A 68 2.17 13.31 -6.76
N PHE A 69 2.48 13.25 -5.46
CA PHE A 69 2.93 14.42 -4.71
C PHE A 69 4.32 14.88 -5.15
N ALA A 70 5.26 13.95 -5.34
CA ALA A 70 6.60 14.27 -5.81
C ALA A 70 6.59 14.87 -7.22
N VAL A 71 5.95 14.20 -8.17
CA VAL A 71 5.88 14.64 -9.57
C VAL A 71 5.03 15.91 -9.71
N GLY A 72 3.91 15.99 -8.97
CA GLY A 72 3.04 17.16 -8.95
C GLY A 72 3.76 18.42 -8.46
N LEU A 73 4.56 18.29 -7.38
CA LEU A 73 5.41 19.36 -6.88
C LEU A 73 6.46 19.78 -7.91
N ALA A 74 7.15 18.81 -8.52
CA ALA A 74 8.14 19.06 -9.55
C ALA A 74 7.54 19.83 -10.74
N ARG A 75 6.36 19.41 -11.20
CA ARG A 75 5.65 20.07 -12.30
C ARG A 75 5.17 21.46 -11.94
N ALA A 76 4.64 21.64 -10.74
CA ALA A 76 4.19 22.96 -10.28
C ALA A 76 5.36 23.96 -10.19
N LEU A 77 6.49 23.54 -9.61
CA LEU A 77 7.70 24.37 -9.54
C LEU A 77 8.28 24.68 -10.92
N LYS A 78 8.27 23.70 -11.84
CA LYS A 78 8.67 23.94 -13.23
C LYS A 78 7.75 24.92 -13.95
N ALA A 79 6.44 24.85 -13.73
CA ALA A 79 5.48 25.82 -14.27
C ALA A 79 5.79 27.23 -13.78
N LEU A 80 6.06 27.42 -12.48
CA LEU A 80 6.49 28.68 -11.90
C LEU A 80 7.81 29.21 -12.47
N GLN A 81 8.72 28.31 -12.83
CA GLN A 81 9.96 28.70 -13.53
C GLN A 81 9.68 29.15 -14.98
N ALA A 82 8.83 28.43 -15.70
CA ALA A 82 8.48 28.71 -17.08
C ALA A 82 7.71 30.03 -17.23
N SER A 83 6.77 30.31 -16.31
CA SER A 83 6.02 31.60 -16.25
C SER A 83 6.84 32.75 -15.69
N ARG A 84 8.09 32.50 -15.24
CA ARG A 84 8.97 33.48 -14.58
C ARG A 84 8.43 34.03 -13.25
N GLU A 85 7.36 33.46 -12.71
CA GLU A 85 6.80 33.86 -11.42
C GLU A 85 7.81 33.68 -10.29
N LEU A 86 8.61 32.61 -10.37
CA LEU A 86 9.68 32.35 -9.41
C LEU A 86 10.72 33.48 -9.34
N HIS A 87 11.05 34.09 -10.49
CA HIS A 87 11.95 35.25 -10.53
C HIS A 87 11.34 36.45 -9.84
N ILE A 88 10.05 36.70 -10.06
CA ILE A 88 9.31 37.81 -9.44
C ILE A 88 9.22 37.60 -7.91
N ILE A 89 8.96 36.40 -7.46
CA ILE A 89 8.91 36.04 -6.03
C ILE A 89 10.26 36.32 -5.34
N HIS A 90 11.36 35.94 -5.98
CA HIS A 90 12.71 36.18 -5.44
C HIS A 90 13.10 37.67 -5.51
N ALA A 91 12.86 38.34 -6.62
CA ALA A 91 13.13 39.78 -6.78
C ALA A 91 12.32 40.63 -5.80
N GLY A 92 11.05 40.27 -5.57
CA GLY A 92 10.15 40.91 -4.62
C GLY A 92 10.41 40.58 -3.14
N ARG A 93 11.46 39.79 -2.83
CA ARG A 93 11.77 39.29 -1.47
C ARG A 93 10.61 38.59 -0.78
N ARG A 94 9.74 37.92 -1.57
CA ARG A 94 8.56 37.19 -1.08
C ARG A 94 8.80 35.67 -0.95
N VAL A 95 10.07 35.24 -0.86
CA VAL A 95 10.49 33.85 -0.79
C VAL A 95 9.89 33.13 0.42
N GLY A 96 9.63 33.86 1.53
CA GLY A 96 8.93 33.30 2.68
C GLY A 96 7.53 32.77 2.37
N ALA A 97 6.82 33.38 1.39
CA ALA A 97 5.52 32.86 0.96
C ALA A 97 5.63 31.54 0.17
N LEU A 98 6.71 31.35 -0.61
CA LEU A 98 7.00 30.13 -1.32
C LEU A 98 7.29 28.98 -0.33
N TRP A 99 8.18 29.22 0.64
CA TRP A 99 8.51 28.23 1.65
C TRP A 99 7.31 27.88 2.53
N ALA A 100 6.49 28.86 2.91
CA ALA A 100 5.26 28.60 3.65
C ALA A 100 4.29 27.72 2.83
N ALA A 101 4.15 27.96 1.53
CA ALA A 101 3.31 27.14 0.65
C ALA A 101 3.86 25.71 0.52
N LEU A 102 5.18 25.54 0.42
CA LEU A 102 5.85 24.23 0.40
C LEU A 102 5.63 23.47 1.71
N VAL A 103 5.78 24.14 2.84
CA VAL A 103 5.54 23.51 4.15
C VAL A 103 4.08 23.06 4.29
N ILE A 104 3.11 23.91 3.92
CA ILE A 104 1.69 23.56 3.94
C ILE A 104 1.42 22.36 3.02
N PHE A 105 2.02 22.34 1.83
CA PHE A 105 1.89 21.23 0.89
C PHE A 105 2.46 19.93 1.45
N ILE A 106 3.65 19.97 2.04
CA ILE A 106 4.29 18.79 2.66
C ILE A 106 3.46 18.29 3.84
N ILE A 107 3.00 19.17 4.72
CA ILE A 107 2.16 18.82 5.88
C ILE A 107 0.86 18.14 5.41
N GLY A 108 0.17 18.72 4.46
CA GLY A 108 -1.09 18.15 3.96
C GLY A 108 -0.89 16.83 3.22
N GLY A 109 0.17 16.69 2.43
CA GLY A 109 0.56 15.41 1.82
C GLY A 109 0.87 14.35 2.88
N SER A 110 1.58 14.75 3.94
CA SER A 110 1.90 13.91 5.07
C SER A 110 0.65 13.44 5.84
N ILE A 111 -0.29 14.34 6.07
CA ILE A 111 -1.58 14.00 6.68
C ILE A 111 -2.34 13.01 5.79
N MET A 112 -2.36 13.24 4.48
CA MET A 112 -3.07 12.38 3.52
C MET A 112 -2.48 10.96 3.49
N VAL A 113 -1.15 10.82 3.45
CA VAL A 113 -0.46 9.52 3.57
C VAL A 113 -0.79 8.85 4.90
N SER A 114 -0.74 9.60 6.01
CA SER A 114 -1.04 9.06 7.34
C SER A 114 -2.48 8.56 7.45
N VAL A 115 -3.46 9.33 6.99
CA VAL A 115 -4.87 8.91 7.00
C VAL A 115 -5.06 7.64 6.19
N LEU A 116 -4.41 7.56 5.02
CA LEU A 116 -4.52 6.40 4.15
C LEU A 116 -3.88 5.17 4.80
N ALA A 117 -2.65 5.29 5.32
CA ALA A 117 -1.88 4.18 5.89
C ALA A 117 -2.43 3.65 7.23
N HIS A 118 -2.92 4.56 8.09
CA HIS A 118 -3.29 4.19 9.45
C HIS A 118 -4.77 3.88 9.63
N PHE A 119 -5.65 4.42 8.77
CA PHE A 119 -7.10 4.29 8.91
C PHE A 119 -7.77 3.65 7.68
N LEU A 120 -7.56 4.18 6.49
CA LEU A 120 -8.33 3.80 5.32
C LEU A 120 -7.93 2.42 4.79
N GLU A 121 -6.64 2.15 4.68
CA GLU A 121 -6.11 0.87 4.21
C GLU A 121 -6.50 -0.30 5.15
N PRO A 122 -6.30 -0.21 6.49
CA PRO A 122 -6.76 -1.26 7.40
C PRO A 122 -8.27 -1.47 7.39
N ALA A 123 -9.07 -0.38 7.30
CA ALA A 123 -10.52 -0.48 7.24
C ALA A 123 -10.99 -1.18 5.95
N ALA A 124 -10.42 -0.80 4.80
CA ALA A 124 -10.71 -1.44 3.53
C ALA A 124 -10.32 -2.92 3.52
N GLN A 125 -9.15 -3.25 4.07
CA GLN A 125 -8.67 -4.62 4.17
C GLN A 125 -9.56 -5.49 5.06
N ARG A 126 -10.03 -4.96 6.20
CA ARG A 126 -11.00 -5.67 7.06
C ARG A 126 -12.31 -5.98 6.32
N THR A 127 -12.84 -4.98 5.63
CA THR A 127 -14.08 -5.16 4.87
C THR A 127 -13.89 -6.13 3.71
N TYR A 128 -12.77 -6.06 3.01
CA TYR A 128 -12.41 -6.98 1.95
C TYR A 128 -12.30 -8.42 2.46
N ASN A 129 -11.63 -8.62 3.60
CA ASN A 129 -11.48 -9.95 4.19
C ASN A 129 -12.84 -10.55 4.57
N ARG A 130 -13.73 -9.77 5.23
CA ARG A 130 -15.09 -10.21 5.54
C ARG A 130 -15.87 -10.64 4.31
N TRP A 131 -15.85 -9.83 3.24
CA TRP A 131 -16.53 -10.17 2.00
C TRP A 131 -15.94 -11.40 1.33
N SER A 132 -14.61 -11.54 1.36
CA SER A 132 -13.94 -12.73 0.83
C SER A 132 -14.31 -13.99 1.59
N GLU A 133 -14.47 -13.89 2.91
CA GLU A 133 -14.94 -14.99 3.77
C GLU A 133 -16.39 -15.35 3.48
N GLU A 134 -17.28 -14.37 3.34
CA GLU A 134 -18.69 -14.56 3.02
C GLU A 134 -18.85 -15.23 1.65
N VAL A 135 -18.11 -14.75 0.64
CA VAL A 135 -18.10 -15.36 -0.70
C VAL A 135 -17.54 -16.78 -0.66
N ALA A 136 -16.48 -17.02 0.11
CA ALA A 136 -15.90 -18.37 0.25
C ALA A 136 -16.87 -19.31 0.97
N ALA A 137 -17.56 -18.84 2.01
CA ALA A 137 -18.58 -19.61 2.72
C ALA A 137 -19.74 -20.00 1.81
N ASP A 138 -20.22 -19.05 0.97
CA ASP A 138 -21.29 -19.30 0.01
C ASP A 138 -20.82 -20.27 -1.09
N LEU A 139 -19.57 -20.18 -1.52
CA LEU A 139 -18.96 -21.07 -2.52
C LEU A 139 -18.84 -22.51 -1.99
N VAL A 140 -18.34 -22.71 -0.77
CA VAL A 140 -18.32 -24.01 -0.09
C VAL A 140 -19.74 -24.44 0.24
N GLY A 141 -20.61 -23.47 0.63
CA GLY A 141 -22.00 -23.70 0.97
C GLY A 141 -22.91 -24.11 -0.19
N ARG A 142 -22.72 -23.63 -1.41
CA ARG A 142 -23.67 -23.81 -2.52
C ARG A 142 -23.06 -24.26 -3.85
N ALA A 143 -21.84 -23.86 -4.15
CA ALA A 143 -21.25 -24.03 -5.47
C ALA A 143 -20.43 -25.31 -5.65
N LEU A 144 -20.09 -26.03 -4.59
CA LEU A 144 -19.41 -27.31 -4.69
C LEU A 144 -20.36 -28.38 -5.25
N VAL A 145 -20.05 -28.82 -6.46
CA VAL A 145 -20.75 -29.93 -7.09
C VAL A 145 -20.22 -31.25 -6.52
N PRO A 146 -21.08 -32.15 -6.03
CA PRO A 146 -20.65 -33.46 -5.52
C PRO A 146 -19.80 -34.22 -6.53
N ASN A 147 -18.80 -34.92 -6.03
CA ASN A 147 -17.85 -35.77 -6.79
C ASN A 147 -17.03 -35.00 -7.86
N ARG A 148 -16.81 -33.71 -7.66
CA ARG A 148 -15.98 -32.89 -8.56
C ARG A 148 -14.93 -32.12 -7.77
N PHE A 149 -13.69 -32.18 -8.24
CA PHE A 149 -12.61 -31.33 -7.73
C PHE A 149 -12.80 -29.91 -8.27
N THR A 150 -12.89 -28.95 -7.36
CA THR A 150 -13.07 -27.53 -7.68
C THR A 150 -11.96 -26.74 -6.99
N GLU A 151 -11.29 -25.87 -7.73
CA GLU A 151 -10.33 -24.96 -7.15
C GLU A 151 -11.08 -23.81 -6.46
N ALA A 152 -11.19 -23.87 -5.13
CA ALA A 152 -11.94 -22.89 -4.33
C ALA A 152 -11.20 -21.54 -4.26
N VAL A 153 -9.87 -21.60 -4.11
CA VAL A 153 -8.94 -20.45 -4.15
C VAL A 153 -7.69 -20.92 -4.90
N PRO A 154 -6.91 -20.02 -5.53
CA PRO A 154 -5.68 -20.40 -6.19
C PRO A 154 -4.77 -21.24 -5.28
N GLY A 155 -4.43 -22.46 -5.72
CA GLY A 155 -3.64 -23.42 -4.95
C GLY A 155 -4.38 -24.20 -3.88
N MET A 156 -5.71 -24.13 -3.82
CA MET A 156 -6.53 -24.95 -2.92
C MET A 156 -7.65 -25.67 -3.67
N ILE A 157 -7.56 -26.98 -3.73
CA ILE A 157 -8.54 -27.85 -4.38
C ILE A 157 -9.45 -28.45 -3.31
N VAL A 158 -10.76 -28.36 -3.54
CA VAL A 158 -11.79 -28.91 -2.64
C VAL A 158 -12.71 -29.85 -3.41
N SER A 159 -13.11 -30.94 -2.78
CA SER A 159 -14.11 -31.87 -3.28
C SER A 159 -15.04 -32.32 -2.16
N ILE A 160 -16.28 -32.62 -2.52
CA ILE A 160 -17.30 -33.19 -1.61
C ILE A 160 -17.96 -34.38 -2.26
N GLY A 161 -18.32 -35.39 -1.47
CA GLY A 161 -19.07 -36.55 -1.96
C GLY A 161 -20.57 -36.26 -2.10
N GLY A 162 -21.14 -35.52 -1.13
CA GLY A 162 -22.56 -35.18 -1.16
C GLY A 162 -22.92 -34.06 -0.20
N ARG A 163 -24.20 -33.68 -0.21
CA ARG A 163 -24.75 -32.66 0.69
C ARG A 163 -26.10 -33.15 1.25
N ARG A 164 -26.27 -32.99 2.54
CA ARG A 164 -27.53 -33.24 3.24
C ARG A 164 -28.44 -32.00 3.22
N PRO A 165 -29.77 -32.18 3.45
CA PRO A 165 -30.70 -31.06 3.50
C PRO A 165 -30.43 -30.05 4.62
N ASP A 166 -29.72 -30.46 5.68
CA ASP A 166 -29.29 -29.64 6.82
C ASP A 166 -28.05 -28.79 6.52
N GLY A 167 -27.53 -28.85 5.28
CA GLY A 167 -26.33 -28.13 4.87
C GLY A 167 -25.01 -28.87 5.16
N THR A 168 -25.06 -30.02 5.85
CA THR A 168 -23.88 -30.83 6.14
C THR A 168 -23.33 -31.43 4.84
N VAL A 169 -22.05 -31.30 4.64
CA VAL A 169 -21.31 -31.87 3.52
C VAL A 169 -20.75 -33.23 3.96
N THR A 170 -20.81 -34.21 3.09
CA THR A 170 -20.23 -35.56 3.32
C THR A 170 -19.00 -35.75 2.45
N GLU A 171 -18.08 -36.62 2.92
CA GLU A 171 -16.83 -36.92 2.23
C GLU A 171 -16.07 -35.65 1.80
N PHE A 172 -15.77 -34.82 2.78
CA PHE A 172 -15.05 -33.59 2.54
C PHE A 172 -13.56 -33.87 2.31
N PHE A 173 -13.04 -33.34 1.22
CA PHE A 173 -11.62 -33.36 0.88
C PHE A 173 -11.15 -31.95 0.52
N ALA A 174 -10.01 -31.54 1.08
CA ALA A 174 -9.37 -30.29 0.70
C ALA A 174 -7.85 -30.47 0.65
N HIS A 175 -7.23 -30.01 -0.42
CA HIS A 175 -5.79 -30.05 -0.63
C HIS A 175 -5.24 -28.63 -0.81
N ASP A 176 -4.35 -28.22 0.09
CA ASP A 176 -3.78 -26.88 0.18
C ASP A 176 -2.31 -26.89 -0.22
N GLN A 177 -2.01 -26.30 -1.39
CA GLN A 177 -0.67 -26.16 -1.97
C GLN A 177 -0.16 -24.71 -1.93
N ARG A 178 -0.84 -23.79 -1.21
CA ARG A 178 -0.48 -22.36 -1.21
C ARG A 178 0.87 -22.07 -0.58
N LYS A 179 1.36 -22.95 0.28
CA LYS A 179 2.72 -22.87 0.82
C LYS A 179 3.61 -23.87 0.09
N ALA A 180 4.62 -23.37 -0.61
CA ALA A 180 5.58 -24.22 -1.31
C ALA A 180 6.38 -25.17 -0.40
N THR A 181 6.45 -24.86 0.91
CA THR A 181 7.20 -25.65 1.91
C THR A 181 6.38 -26.72 2.60
N THR A 182 5.05 -26.69 2.52
CA THR A 182 4.23 -27.65 3.27
C THR A 182 2.91 -27.86 2.55
N LEU A 183 2.70 -29.06 2.05
CA LEU A 183 1.41 -29.50 1.50
C LEU A 183 0.53 -29.99 2.64
N ARG A 184 -0.75 -29.58 2.61
CA ARG A 184 -1.73 -29.99 3.62
C ARG A 184 -2.94 -30.61 2.95
N THR A 185 -3.32 -31.78 3.39
CA THR A 185 -4.54 -32.45 2.94
C THR A 185 -5.46 -32.65 4.12
N TYR A 186 -6.68 -32.17 3.99
CA TYR A 186 -7.75 -32.33 4.98
C TYR A 186 -8.75 -33.32 4.40
N GLN A 187 -9.08 -34.34 5.19
CA GLN A 187 -10.10 -35.35 4.86
C GLN A 187 -11.02 -35.51 6.04
N ALA A 188 -12.34 -35.50 5.83
CA ALA A 188 -13.31 -35.66 6.88
C ALA A 188 -14.59 -36.32 6.35
N ASP A 189 -15.23 -37.18 7.16
CA ASP A 189 -16.49 -37.82 6.80
C ASP A 189 -17.61 -36.82 6.68
N THR A 190 -17.62 -35.80 7.55
CA THR A 190 -18.61 -34.72 7.48
C THR A 190 -17.98 -33.34 7.74
N ALA A 191 -18.50 -32.35 7.06
CA ALA A 191 -18.11 -30.95 7.24
C ALA A 191 -19.34 -30.04 7.30
N LEU A 192 -19.35 -29.09 8.21
CA LEU A 192 -20.42 -28.11 8.36
C LEU A 192 -19.81 -26.71 8.48
N ILE A 193 -20.38 -25.76 7.74
CA ILE A 193 -20.01 -24.35 7.86
C ILE A 193 -20.85 -23.75 8.99
N LEU A 194 -20.17 -23.23 9.99
CA LEU A 194 -20.79 -22.53 11.12
C LEU A 194 -20.44 -21.06 11.05
N PHE A 195 -21.38 -20.20 11.40
CA PHE A 195 -21.14 -18.79 11.62
C PHE A 195 -20.95 -18.55 13.11
N THR A 196 -19.75 -18.07 13.48
CA THR A 196 -19.40 -17.74 14.88
C THR A 196 -19.13 -16.24 15.00
N GLU A 197 -18.94 -15.74 16.22
CA GLU A 197 -18.60 -14.33 16.46
C GLU A 197 -17.23 -13.96 15.82
N GLU A 198 -16.36 -14.95 15.59
CA GLU A 198 -15.05 -14.80 14.97
C GLU A 198 -15.08 -14.89 13.43
N GLY A 199 -16.25 -15.22 12.83
CA GLY A 199 -16.44 -15.36 11.40
C GLY A 199 -16.98 -16.73 10.99
N TYR A 200 -16.74 -17.10 9.73
CA TYR A 200 -17.15 -18.42 9.23
C TYR A 200 -16.11 -19.48 9.58
N GLU A 201 -16.55 -20.58 10.18
CA GLU A 201 -15.74 -21.73 10.54
C GLU A 201 -16.23 -22.98 9.84
N LEU A 202 -15.29 -23.80 9.39
CA LEU A 202 -15.54 -25.13 8.86
C LEU A 202 -15.30 -26.15 9.97
N SER A 203 -16.38 -26.70 10.50
CA SER A 203 -16.33 -27.79 11.48
C SER A 203 -16.25 -29.12 10.76
N LEU A 204 -15.08 -29.76 10.83
CA LEU A 204 -14.79 -31.08 10.29
C LEU A 204 -15.00 -32.12 11.38
N ARG A 205 -15.60 -33.26 11.02
CA ARG A 205 -15.80 -34.39 11.95
C ARG A 205 -15.30 -35.71 11.34
N ASP A 206 -14.69 -36.51 12.19
CA ASP A 206 -14.21 -37.82 11.89
C ASP A 206 -13.30 -37.83 10.64
N GLY A 207 -12.05 -37.41 10.84
CA GLY A 207 -11.15 -37.22 9.72
C GLY A 207 -9.67 -37.23 10.10
N SER A 208 -8.85 -36.87 9.11
CA SER A 208 -7.41 -36.71 9.29
C SER A 208 -6.88 -35.47 8.57
N ILE A 209 -5.77 -34.95 9.08
CA ILE A 209 -4.95 -33.95 8.44
C ILE A 209 -3.60 -34.55 8.12
N GLN A 210 -3.21 -34.48 6.88
CA GLN A 210 -1.93 -34.95 6.41
C GLN A 210 -1.04 -33.78 6.07
N TYR A 211 0.16 -33.77 6.61
CA TYR A 211 1.21 -32.78 6.34
C TYR A 211 2.35 -33.48 5.59
N LEU A 212 2.73 -32.93 4.45
CA LEU A 212 3.91 -33.34 3.72
C LEU A 212 4.88 -32.16 3.64
N ASP A 213 6.05 -32.32 4.25
CA ASP A 213 7.10 -31.29 4.19
C ASP A 213 8.03 -31.51 2.99
N VAL A 214 8.69 -30.46 2.52
CA VAL A 214 9.67 -30.51 1.41
C VAL A 214 10.84 -31.47 1.71
N GLU A 215 11.19 -31.66 2.98
CA GLU A 215 12.21 -32.60 3.42
C GLU A 215 11.74 -34.06 3.40
N GLY A 216 10.50 -34.30 2.94
CA GLY A 216 9.92 -35.69 2.84
C GLY A 216 9.30 -36.17 4.14
N GLY A 217 9.18 -35.31 5.15
CA GLY A 217 8.48 -35.65 6.41
C GLY A 217 6.97 -35.77 6.18
N TYR A 218 6.41 -36.94 6.44
CA TYR A 218 4.97 -37.19 6.42
C TYR A 218 4.44 -37.30 7.85
N THR A 219 3.40 -36.53 8.14
CA THR A 219 2.72 -36.56 9.43
C THR A 219 1.22 -36.62 9.19
N GLU A 220 0.54 -37.56 9.81
CA GLU A 220 -0.90 -37.68 9.80
C GLU A 220 -1.46 -37.54 11.21
N ILE A 221 -2.47 -36.68 11.37
CA ILE A 221 -3.14 -36.38 12.62
C ILE A 221 -4.62 -36.72 12.43
N ALA A 222 -5.09 -37.78 13.08
CA ALA A 222 -6.50 -38.11 13.12
C ALA A 222 -7.23 -37.27 14.17
N PHE A 223 -8.46 -36.88 13.86
CA PHE A 223 -9.30 -36.08 14.76
C PHE A 223 -10.76 -36.53 14.72
N ASN A 224 -11.46 -36.42 15.83
CA ASN A 224 -12.91 -36.61 15.87
C ASN A 224 -13.65 -35.31 15.52
N ARG A 225 -13.07 -34.15 15.93
CA ARG A 225 -13.58 -32.84 15.60
C ARG A 225 -12.41 -31.88 15.39
N TYR A 226 -12.48 -31.13 14.31
CA TYR A 226 -11.51 -30.09 13.98
C TYR A 226 -12.21 -28.85 13.45
N GLU A 227 -11.95 -27.69 14.05
CA GLU A 227 -12.52 -26.41 13.64
C GLU A 227 -11.47 -25.62 12.87
N LEU A 228 -11.80 -25.30 11.64
CA LEU A 228 -10.93 -24.58 10.75
C LEU A 228 -11.61 -23.26 10.35
N GLY A 229 -11.10 -22.14 10.84
CA GLY A 229 -11.58 -20.83 10.40
C GLY A 229 -11.40 -20.68 8.89
N LEU A 230 -12.47 -20.30 8.17
CA LEU A 230 -12.43 -20.10 6.72
C LEU A 230 -11.43 -19.01 6.34
N GLN A 231 -11.12 -18.09 7.25
CA GLN A 231 -10.03 -17.12 7.09
C GLN A 231 -8.69 -17.78 6.79
N ARG A 232 -8.41 -18.93 7.41
CA ARG A 232 -7.18 -19.72 7.13
C ARG A 232 -7.22 -20.41 5.77
N LEU A 233 -8.41 -20.66 5.24
CA LEU A 233 -8.60 -21.24 3.91
C LEU A 233 -8.55 -20.18 2.81
N THR A 234 -9.01 -18.95 3.09
CA THR A 234 -9.13 -17.86 2.11
C THR A 234 -7.97 -16.87 2.19
N ALA A 235 -7.35 -16.68 3.35
CA ALA A 235 -6.21 -15.78 3.50
C ALA A 235 -4.94 -16.46 2.97
N GLU A 236 -4.32 -15.84 1.98
CA GLU A 236 -2.91 -16.03 1.69
C GLU A 236 -2.13 -15.65 2.96
N SER A 237 -1.72 -16.66 3.73
CA SER A 237 -0.76 -16.54 4.83
C SER A 237 -1.07 -15.51 5.95
N SER A 238 -0.46 -15.70 7.10
CA SER A 238 -0.47 -14.89 8.33
C SER A 238 -0.21 -13.36 8.15
N GLU A 239 0.10 -12.91 6.94
CA GLU A 239 0.28 -11.50 6.61
C GLU A 239 -1.06 -10.77 6.45
N GLY A 240 -2.13 -11.43 6.01
CA GLY A 240 -3.45 -10.80 5.83
C GLY A 240 -4.07 -10.29 7.14
N GLY A 241 -3.79 -10.92 8.26
CA GLY A 241 -4.28 -10.49 9.57
C GLY A 241 -3.63 -9.19 10.07
N LEU A 242 -2.32 -9.04 9.90
CA LEU A 242 -1.59 -7.86 10.35
C LEU A 242 -1.89 -6.63 9.47
N ASN A 243 -2.11 -6.82 8.17
CA ASN A 243 -2.48 -5.74 7.24
C ASN A 243 -3.85 -5.12 7.58
N ALA A 244 -4.77 -5.93 8.07
CA ALA A 244 -6.11 -5.47 8.47
C ALA A 244 -6.15 -4.77 9.83
N MET A 245 -5.09 -4.87 10.65
CA MET A 245 -5.02 -4.23 11.95
C MET A 245 -4.69 -2.75 11.84
N ASP A 246 -5.42 -1.92 12.62
CA ASP A 246 -5.10 -0.51 12.79
C ASP A 246 -3.79 -0.36 13.54
N THR A 247 -3.11 0.76 13.34
CA THR A 247 -1.86 1.06 14.04
C THR A 247 -1.98 0.98 15.57
N PRO A 248 -3.05 1.49 16.23
CA PRO A 248 -3.23 1.31 17.67
C PRO A 248 -3.34 -0.17 18.08
N SER A 249 -4.03 -1.00 17.29
CA SER A 249 -4.18 -2.43 17.57
C SER A 249 -2.86 -3.19 17.40
N LEU A 250 -2.06 -2.82 16.39
CA LEU A 250 -0.70 -3.36 16.20
C LEU A 250 0.23 -2.99 17.35
N LEU A 251 0.13 -1.78 17.89
CA LEU A 251 0.92 -1.35 19.04
C LEU A 251 0.53 -2.13 20.30
N ARG A 252 -0.77 -2.31 20.57
CA ARG A 252 -1.26 -3.14 21.69
C ARG A 252 -0.80 -4.60 21.54
N LEU A 253 -0.84 -5.14 20.33
CA LEU A 253 -0.32 -6.48 20.06
C LEU A 253 1.19 -6.57 20.35
N ALA A 254 1.95 -5.54 19.98
CA ALA A 254 3.38 -5.44 20.29
C ALA A 254 3.67 -5.36 21.80
N GLU A 255 2.80 -4.72 22.57
CA GLU A 255 2.90 -4.66 24.04
C GLU A 255 2.60 -6.00 24.70
N THR A 256 1.62 -6.76 24.18
CA THR A 256 1.19 -8.04 24.80
C THR A 256 2.02 -9.23 24.36
N SER A 257 2.37 -9.33 23.07
CA SER A 257 3.11 -10.47 22.49
C SER A 257 4.59 -10.21 22.22
N GLY A 258 5.06 -8.99 22.53
CA GLY A 258 6.41 -8.53 22.22
C GLY A 258 6.56 -8.02 20.78
N MET A 259 7.58 -7.17 20.56
CA MET A 259 7.90 -6.60 19.25
C MET A 259 8.50 -7.66 18.33
N THR A 260 7.67 -8.41 17.63
CA THR A 260 8.16 -9.37 16.63
C THR A 260 8.74 -8.66 15.40
N PRO A 261 9.70 -9.27 14.68
CA PRO A 261 10.27 -8.67 13.45
C PRO A 261 9.22 -8.31 12.41
N ARG A 262 8.11 -9.07 12.36
CA ARG A 262 6.99 -8.82 11.44
C ARG A 262 6.21 -7.56 11.83
N ILE A 263 5.81 -7.42 13.09
CA ILE A 263 5.10 -6.23 13.59
C ILE A 263 5.96 -4.99 13.38
N LYS A 264 7.26 -5.08 13.69
CA LYS A 264 8.21 -3.99 13.46
C LYS A 264 8.23 -3.57 12.00
N LYS A 265 8.33 -4.53 11.06
CA LYS A 265 8.33 -4.25 9.61
C LYS A 265 7.06 -3.49 9.19
N PHE A 266 5.87 -3.90 9.63
CA PHE A 266 4.62 -3.22 9.29
C PHE A 266 4.54 -1.80 9.83
N LEU A 267 4.99 -1.58 11.06
CA LEU A 267 5.04 -0.24 11.66
C LEU A 267 6.08 0.64 10.92
N ASP A 268 7.26 0.10 10.67
CA ASP A 268 8.32 0.81 9.93
C ASP A 268 7.86 1.18 8.51
N ASP A 269 7.15 0.31 7.80
CA ASP A 269 6.61 0.62 6.48
C ASP A 269 5.59 1.76 6.52
N ARG A 270 4.70 1.79 7.52
CA ARG A 270 3.69 2.84 7.68
C ARG A 270 4.28 4.20 8.04
N PHE A 271 5.22 4.23 9.00
CA PHE A 271 5.81 5.49 9.47
C PHE A 271 6.94 6.00 8.57
N SER A 272 7.74 5.09 7.98
CA SER A 272 8.85 5.51 7.12
C SER A 272 8.38 6.17 5.83
N GLU A 273 7.26 5.77 5.27
CA GLU A 273 6.72 6.37 4.04
C GLU A 273 6.41 7.86 4.20
N LEU A 274 5.86 8.23 5.37
CA LEU A 274 5.65 9.63 5.73
C LEU A 274 6.96 10.43 5.72
N SER A 275 7.98 9.90 6.40
CA SER A 275 9.28 10.58 6.50
C SER A 275 9.98 10.67 5.14
N ARG A 276 9.86 9.65 4.29
CA ARG A 276 10.42 9.63 2.94
C ARG A 276 9.73 10.63 2.02
N LEU A 277 8.39 10.78 2.10
CA LEU A 277 7.67 11.82 1.36
C LEU A 277 8.19 13.21 1.70
N ILE A 278 8.38 13.50 2.98
CA ILE A 278 8.95 14.77 3.44
C ILE A 278 10.34 14.98 2.83
N GLY A 279 11.22 13.98 2.92
CA GLY A 279 12.58 14.04 2.39
C GLY A 279 12.62 14.28 0.88
N VAL A 280 11.82 13.54 0.11
CA VAL A 280 11.72 13.69 -1.35
C VAL A 280 11.19 15.07 -1.73
N CYS A 281 10.14 15.55 -1.06
CA CYS A 281 9.60 16.89 -1.33
C CYS A 281 10.61 18.00 -1.02
N ILE A 282 11.38 17.89 0.07
CA ILE A 282 12.46 18.84 0.40
C ILE A 282 13.53 18.83 -0.69
N LEU A 283 13.93 17.66 -1.17
CA LEU A 283 14.94 17.53 -2.21
C LEU A 283 14.46 18.11 -3.54
N ILE A 284 13.21 17.84 -3.96
CA ILE A 284 12.62 18.42 -5.16
C ILE A 284 12.51 19.95 -5.02
N ALA A 285 12.09 20.45 -3.87
CA ALA A 285 12.05 21.87 -3.58
C ALA A 285 13.44 22.50 -3.67
N ALA A 286 14.48 21.83 -3.15
CA ALA A 286 15.85 22.28 -3.26
C ALA A 286 16.32 22.42 -4.71
N LEU A 287 15.96 21.46 -5.56
CA LEU A 287 16.35 21.46 -6.97
C LEU A 287 15.62 22.52 -7.81
N ALA A 288 14.39 22.87 -7.45
CA ALA A 288 13.49 23.62 -8.33
C ALA A 288 13.02 24.97 -7.79
N SER A 289 13.22 25.30 -6.51
CA SER A 289 12.69 26.54 -5.91
C SER A 289 13.52 27.80 -6.23
N PHE A 290 14.67 27.64 -6.86
CA PHE A 290 15.53 28.77 -7.22
C PHE A 290 15.38 29.14 -8.68
N PRO A 291 15.37 30.45 -9.00
CA PRO A 291 15.24 30.92 -10.36
C PRO A 291 16.45 30.51 -11.20
N ASN A 292 16.21 29.86 -12.32
CA ASN A 292 17.25 29.44 -13.25
C ASN A 292 17.48 30.55 -14.31
N ALA A 293 18.69 31.10 -14.34
CA ALA A 293 19.06 32.16 -15.32
C ALA A 293 19.29 31.60 -16.74
N ARG A 294 19.38 30.28 -16.92
CA ARG A 294 19.69 29.67 -18.22
C ARG A 294 18.47 29.69 -19.14
N ARG A 295 18.56 30.36 -20.27
CA ARG A 295 17.59 30.39 -21.38
C ARG A 295 17.56 29.07 -22.19
N GLY A 296 18.30 28.06 -21.81
CA GLY A 296 18.45 26.82 -22.54
C GLY A 296 17.47 25.73 -22.15
N ARG A 297 17.15 24.87 -23.11
CA ARG A 297 16.41 23.63 -22.94
C ARG A 297 17.13 22.80 -21.88
N THR A 298 16.50 22.57 -20.73
CA THR A 298 17.02 21.64 -19.73
C THR A 298 17.03 20.26 -20.37
N TYR A 299 18.19 19.66 -20.54
CA TYR A 299 18.36 18.31 -21.12
C TYR A 299 17.60 17.24 -20.31
N PHE A 300 17.31 17.53 -19.05
CA PHE A 300 16.65 16.59 -18.15
C PHE A 300 15.39 17.23 -17.54
N PRO A 301 14.20 16.74 -17.87
CA PRO A 301 12.96 17.27 -17.31
C PRO A 301 12.88 16.96 -15.82
N LEU A 302 12.51 17.98 -15.01
CA LEU A 302 12.41 17.86 -13.55
C LEU A 302 11.43 16.78 -13.13
N GLU A 303 10.36 16.59 -13.88
CA GLU A 303 9.37 15.55 -13.64
C GLU A 303 9.98 14.16 -13.76
N LEU A 304 10.86 13.95 -14.76
CA LEU A 304 11.57 12.69 -14.92
C LEU A 304 12.55 12.46 -13.77
N ALA A 305 13.24 13.52 -13.31
CA ALA A 305 14.08 13.44 -12.12
C ALA A 305 13.28 13.04 -10.89
N ALA A 306 12.08 13.61 -10.69
CA ALA A 306 11.19 13.25 -9.59
C ALA A 306 10.73 11.79 -9.67
N VAL A 307 10.38 11.29 -10.86
CA VAL A 307 10.02 9.88 -11.08
C VAL A 307 11.19 8.95 -10.75
N ILE A 308 12.40 9.25 -11.27
CA ILE A 308 13.59 8.46 -10.99
C ILE A 308 13.91 8.46 -9.49
N LEU A 309 13.79 9.60 -8.83
CA LEU A 309 13.99 9.71 -7.37
C LEU A 309 12.99 8.83 -6.60
N CYS A 310 11.72 8.84 -6.98
CA CYS A 310 10.70 8.00 -6.37
C CYS A 310 10.93 6.50 -6.63
N LEU A 311 11.36 6.12 -7.83
CA LEU A 311 11.72 4.74 -8.14
C LEU A 311 12.95 4.29 -7.35
N ALA A 312 13.98 5.13 -7.29
CA ALA A 312 15.18 4.88 -6.48
C ALA A 312 14.82 4.73 -5.00
N ASP A 313 13.97 5.62 -4.45
CA ASP A 313 13.45 5.50 -3.09
C ASP A 313 12.78 4.14 -2.86
N ARG A 314 11.90 3.72 -3.78
CA ARG A 314 11.21 2.44 -3.67
C ARG A 314 12.18 1.26 -3.67
N VAL A 315 13.14 1.22 -4.59
CA VAL A 315 14.15 0.16 -4.66
C VAL A 315 15.04 0.14 -3.42
N ILE A 316 15.52 1.30 -2.98
CA ILE A 316 16.40 1.39 -1.80
C ILE A 316 15.63 0.98 -0.54
N SER A 317 14.40 1.46 -0.36
CA SER A 317 13.61 1.15 0.83
C SER A 317 13.18 -0.31 0.92
N THR A 318 12.98 -1.01 -0.20
CA THR A 318 12.58 -2.42 -0.19
C THR A 318 13.76 -3.38 -0.16
N SER A 319 14.85 -3.08 -0.88
CA SER A 319 15.96 -4.03 -1.07
C SER A 319 17.14 -3.79 -0.12
N PHE A 320 17.40 -2.54 0.26
CA PHE A 320 18.61 -2.17 1.00
C PHE A 320 18.33 -1.66 2.42
N SER A 321 17.08 -1.43 2.79
CA SER A 321 16.75 -0.86 4.10
C SER A 321 17.16 -1.73 5.28
N ALA A 322 17.20 -3.06 5.11
CA ALA A 322 17.59 -3.99 6.17
C ALA A 322 19.05 -3.87 6.59
N GLY A 323 19.93 -3.38 5.71
CA GLY A 323 21.36 -3.18 6.00
C GLY A 323 21.73 -1.75 6.46
N LEU A 324 20.78 -0.81 6.46
CA LEU A 324 21.03 0.56 6.84
C LEU A 324 20.78 0.80 8.35
N PRO A 325 21.62 1.61 9.02
CA PRO A 325 21.29 2.09 10.36
C PRO A 325 19.97 2.88 10.28
N PHE A 326 19.05 2.67 11.23
CA PHE A 326 17.68 3.20 11.21
C PHE A 326 16.76 2.65 10.09
N GLY A 327 17.18 1.61 9.34
CA GLY A 327 16.34 0.97 8.33
C GLY A 327 15.80 1.93 7.27
N PRO A 328 14.50 1.87 6.95
CA PRO A 328 13.92 2.71 5.89
C PRO A 328 13.90 4.22 6.20
N TYR A 329 14.06 4.63 7.48
CA TYR A 329 14.17 6.05 7.85
C TYR A 329 15.47 6.69 7.40
N ALA A 330 16.57 5.91 7.26
CA ALA A 330 17.86 6.42 6.80
C ALA A 330 17.73 7.08 5.42
N VAL A 331 16.91 6.53 4.54
CA VAL A 331 16.65 7.08 3.19
C VAL A 331 16.02 8.46 3.28
N ALA A 332 15.03 8.63 4.16
CA ALA A 332 14.39 9.92 4.41
C ALA A 332 15.38 10.97 4.94
N ILE A 333 16.23 10.57 5.86
CA ILE A 333 17.28 11.44 6.45
C ILE A 333 18.26 11.87 5.35
N ILE A 334 18.71 10.95 4.49
CA ILE A 334 19.63 11.27 3.39
C ILE A 334 19.01 12.29 2.44
N TYR A 335 17.76 12.08 2.00
CA TYR A 335 17.08 13.02 1.11
C TYR A 335 16.81 14.37 1.77
N GLY A 336 16.40 14.37 3.02
CA GLY A 336 16.18 15.59 3.78
C GLY A 336 17.47 16.40 3.97
N MET A 337 18.55 15.74 4.36
CA MET A 337 19.87 16.38 4.53
C MET A 337 20.43 16.88 3.19
N ALA A 338 20.37 16.08 2.14
CA ALA A 338 20.80 16.49 0.81
C ALA A 338 19.99 17.72 0.31
N GLY A 339 18.69 17.73 0.51
CA GLY A 339 17.84 18.87 0.16
C GLY A 339 18.17 20.11 0.98
N LEU A 340 18.31 20.01 2.30
CA LEU A 340 18.64 21.13 3.17
C LEU A 340 20.05 21.70 2.89
N THR A 341 21.03 20.85 2.63
CA THR A 341 22.40 21.30 2.26
C THR A 341 22.41 22.02 0.92
N LEU A 342 21.65 21.54 -0.06
CA LEU A 342 21.49 22.22 -1.36
C LEU A 342 20.81 23.58 -1.21
N ILE A 343 19.75 23.69 -0.41
CA ILE A 343 19.08 24.95 -0.11
C ILE A 343 20.04 25.93 0.55
N ALA A 344 20.76 25.50 1.59
CA ALA A 344 21.73 26.33 2.30
C ALA A 344 22.86 26.80 1.38
N TRP A 345 23.37 25.93 0.52
CA TRP A 345 24.39 26.27 -0.46
C TRP A 345 23.91 27.33 -1.47
N GLN A 346 22.70 27.17 -2.00
CA GLN A 346 22.10 28.11 -2.95
C GLN A 346 21.85 29.48 -2.32
N TYR A 347 21.38 29.53 -1.06
CA TYR A 347 21.23 30.81 -0.34
C TYR A 347 22.57 31.49 -0.07
N ARG A 348 23.60 30.73 0.31
CA ARG A 348 24.96 31.27 0.52
C ARG A 348 25.52 31.85 -0.76
N PHE A 349 25.35 31.18 -1.88
CA PHE A 349 25.77 31.65 -3.19
C PHE A 349 25.01 32.94 -3.62
N ALA A 350 23.71 32.99 -3.41
CA ALA A 350 22.89 34.16 -3.70
C ALA A 350 23.31 35.38 -2.85
N LEU A 351 23.62 35.18 -1.58
CA LEU A 351 24.13 36.25 -0.70
C LEU A 351 25.51 36.75 -1.13
N TYR A 352 26.40 35.82 -1.51
CA TYR A 352 27.73 36.17 -2.02
C TYR A 352 27.65 37.02 -3.30
N VAL A 353 26.83 36.67 -4.27
CA VAL A 353 26.64 37.44 -5.49
C VAL A 353 26.07 38.84 -5.21
N LEU A 354 25.20 39.01 -4.21
CA LEU A 354 24.67 40.30 -3.80
C LEU A 354 25.69 41.16 -3.09
N GLN A 355 26.63 40.60 -2.35
CA GLN A 355 27.73 41.32 -1.70
C GLN A 355 28.76 41.84 -2.70
N VAL A 356 29.11 41.02 -3.71
CA VAL A 356 30.09 41.39 -4.75
C VAL A 356 29.55 42.47 -5.71
N ARG A 357 28.23 42.61 -5.86
CA ARG A 357 27.59 43.64 -6.70
C ARG A 357 27.26 44.95 -5.99
N ARG A 358 27.67 45.17 -4.75
CA ARG A 358 27.59 46.52 -4.16
C ARG A 358 28.75 47.33 -4.74
N PRO A 359 28.48 48.35 -5.65
CA PRO A 359 29.51 49.29 -6.00
C PRO A 359 29.90 50.08 -4.75
N ALA A 360 31.17 50.35 -4.61
CA ALA A 360 31.73 51.20 -3.57
C ALA A 360 31.21 52.65 -3.70
#